data_4b0ccd87f9d3649cb2f20770da6ca61f
#
_entry.id   4b0ccd87f9d3649cb2f20770da6ca61f
#
_cell.length_a   1.000
_cell.length_b   1.000
_cell.length_c   1.000
_cell.angle_alpha   90.00
_cell.angle_beta   90.00
_cell.angle_gamma   90.00
#
_symmetry.space_group_name_H-M   'P 1'
#
loop_
_entity.id
_entity.type
_entity.pdbx_description
1 polymer ?
#
loop_
_entity_poly.entity_id
_entity_poly.type
_entity_poly.pdbx_seq_one_letter_code
_entity_poly.pdbx_strand_id
1 'polypeptide(L)'
;MKDVSKFLSRRSFLAHTSCFGAYYALAQMIPLQSLAESLSVASNAGSRVAQTPLVDKGFAVVRQVGNGLYATISDPSKGATTLCNGGFLVGKDAAMLIEGFTTAGGAAFQMEALRMVSQVPVKGALDTHYHFDHSMGNAFYGANGVPLWAHAQAAKRIVESYSPLQGADKEAVLGGFEKRVKDTKNETEKAHAQSDLNAMTTVFQIANGTVLALPNHPIDPSKPTTVDLGGLTAVIESHPGHSGTDLIVRVPEQNVVYTGDLLFSGWYPVCFDAQATISGWRATLAKFAAMDKETVFVPGHGQICGQEGIATLRQVFEDITDHAERMFKQGVPVAEAQHRYVVPEKFKNFPVFAWGFTIAPAIAKLYGEWQTK
;
A
#
# COMPACT_ATOMS: atom_id res chain seq x y z
N MET A 1 2.07 34.63 9.85
CA MET A 1 3.15 33.83 9.26
C MET A 1 4.09 33.41 10.38
N LYS A 2 3.94 32.19 10.91
CA LYS A 2 4.86 31.61 11.88
C LYS A 2 5.92 30.82 11.11
N ASP A 3 7.18 31.17 11.38
CA ASP A 3 8.36 30.62 10.72
C ASP A 3 8.47 29.11 10.91
N VAL A 4 8.31 28.35 9.81
CA VAL A 4 8.31 26.87 9.77
C VAL A 4 9.74 26.30 9.98
N SER A 5 10.78 27.17 9.94
CA SER A 5 12.19 26.76 10.06
C SER A 5 12.61 26.30 11.48
N LYS A 6 11.76 26.49 12.49
CA LYS A 6 12.09 26.19 13.90
C LYS A 6 11.75 24.77 14.37
N PHE A 7 11.09 23.92 13.56
CA PHE A 7 10.62 22.60 14.01
C PHE A 7 11.53 21.42 13.67
N LEU A 8 12.59 21.63 12.89
CA LEU A 8 13.59 20.59 12.64
C LEU A 8 14.85 20.86 13.45
N SER A 9 14.86 20.48 14.72
CA SER A 9 16.11 20.50 15.49
C SER A 9 17.06 19.42 14.95
N ARG A 10 18.38 19.71 14.90
CA ARG A 10 19.42 18.73 14.51
C ARG A 10 19.34 17.41 15.32
N ARG A 11 18.74 17.41 16.49
CA ARG A 11 18.53 16.22 17.32
C ARG A 11 17.43 15.30 16.78
N SER A 12 16.32 15.84 16.25
CA SER A 12 15.30 15.01 15.59
C SER A 12 15.80 14.42 14.28
N PHE A 13 16.65 15.14 13.53
CA PHE A 13 17.26 14.61 12.31
C PHE A 13 18.22 13.44 12.61
N LEU A 14 19.02 13.53 13.68
CA LEU A 14 19.96 12.46 14.06
C LEU A 14 19.27 11.23 14.69
N ALA A 15 18.10 11.38 15.31
CA ALA A 15 17.33 10.24 15.81
C ALA A 15 16.76 9.38 14.67
N HIS A 16 16.58 9.95 13.46
CA HIS A 16 16.08 9.23 12.28
C HIS A 16 17.20 8.53 11.50
N THR A 17 18.47 8.85 11.75
CA THR A 17 19.61 8.22 11.05
C THR A 17 20.02 6.86 11.61
N SER A 18 19.57 6.46 12.81
CA SER A 18 19.82 5.12 13.36
C SER A 18 18.97 4.01 12.72
N CYS A 19 18.00 4.35 11.88
CA CYS A 19 17.18 3.38 11.13
C CYS A 19 17.85 2.83 9.85
N PHE A 20 19.05 3.30 9.48
CA PHE A 20 19.71 2.93 8.21
C PHE A 20 19.96 1.42 8.03
N GLY A 21 20.10 0.66 9.11
CA GLY A 21 20.35 -0.80 9.02
C GLY A 21 19.16 -1.61 8.47
N ALA A 22 17.92 -1.17 8.70
CA ALA A 22 16.72 -1.89 8.25
C ALA A 22 16.38 -1.61 6.77
N TYR A 23 16.77 -0.42 6.28
CA TYR A 23 16.56 -0.02 4.88
C TYR A 23 17.32 -0.92 3.89
N TYR A 24 18.48 -1.44 4.31
CA TYR A 24 19.30 -2.31 3.47
C TYR A 24 18.66 -3.69 3.24
N ALA A 25 17.84 -4.17 4.18
CA ALA A 25 17.18 -5.47 4.06
C ALA A 25 16.01 -5.45 3.06
N LEU A 26 15.24 -4.36 3.01
CA LEU A 26 14.15 -4.19 2.03
C LEU A 26 14.70 -4.02 0.61
N ALA A 27 15.78 -3.25 0.45
CA ALA A 27 16.43 -3.05 -0.85
C ALA A 27 16.97 -4.33 -1.46
N GLN A 28 17.35 -5.33 -0.64
CA GLN A 28 17.83 -6.63 -1.14
C GLN A 28 16.71 -7.60 -1.51
N MET A 29 15.46 -7.34 -1.11
CA MET A 29 14.31 -8.20 -1.41
C MET A 29 13.72 -7.96 -2.81
N ILE A 30 14.01 -6.80 -3.41
CA ILE A 30 13.50 -6.43 -4.74
C ILE A 30 14.67 -6.52 -5.72
N PRO A 31 14.62 -7.39 -6.73
CA PRO A 31 15.65 -7.42 -7.77
C PRO A 31 15.74 -6.05 -8.45
N LEU A 32 16.89 -5.38 -8.35
CA LEU A 32 17.12 -4.04 -8.90
C LEU A 32 16.77 -3.91 -10.40
N GLN A 33 16.89 -5.01 -11.16
CA GLN A 33 16.49 -5.06 -12.57
C GLN A 33 14.96 -4.96 -12.77
N SER A 34 14.15 -5.54 -11.88
CA SER A 34 12.68 -5.49 -12.03
C SER A 34 12.09 -4.11 -11.79
N LEU A 35 12.74 -3.28 -10.98
CA LEU A 35 12.32 -1.90 -10.72
C LEU A 35 12.66 -0.96 -11.89
N ALA A 36 13.82 -1.09 -12.51
CA ALA A 36 14.21 -0.26 -13.65
C ALA A 36 13.35 -0.55 -14.90
N GLU A 37 12.97 -1.82 -15.12
CA GLU A 37 12.07 -2.21 -16.21
C GLU A 37 10.60 -1.87 -15.92
N SER A 38 10.17 -1.88 -14.64
CA SER A 38 8.83 -1.47 -14.23
C SER A 38 8.60 0.05 -14.33
N LEU A 39 9.66 0.85 -14.45
CA LEU A 39 9.59 2.28 -14.67
C LEU A 39 9.22 2.66 -16.12
N SER A 40 9.20 1.71 -17.05
CA SER A 40 8.67 1.95 -18.39
C SER A 40 7.15 1.97 -18.35
N VAL A 41 6.57 3.15 -18.50
CA VAL A 41 5.11 3.35 -18.59
C VAL A 41 4.63 2.71 -19.90
N ALA A 42 4.26 1.46 -19.87
CA ALA A 42 3.74 0.74 -21.02
C ALA A 42 2.22 0.59 -20.90
N SER A 43 1.46 1.63 -21.24
CA SER A 43 0.01 1.51 -21.38
C SER A 43 -0.61 2.75 -22.03
N ASN A 44 -1.87 2.67 -22.46
CA ASN A 44 -2.66 3.83 -22.87
C ASN A 44 -2.80 4.85 -21.71
N ALA A 45 -2.79 4.41 -20.45
CA ALA A 45 -2.71 5.29 -19.28
C ALA A 45 -1.41 6.12 -19.28
N GLY A 46 -0.32 5.60 -19.81
CA GLY A 46 0.98 6.26 -19.88
C GLY A 46 0.99 7.58 -20.66
N SER A 47 0.14 7.72 -21.67
CA SER A 47 0.01 8.97 -22.43
C SER A 47 -0.58 10.12 -21.61
N ARG A 48 -1.33 9.82 -20.54
CA ARG A 48 -1.98 10.78 -19.63
C ARG A 48 -1.10 11.16 -18.43
N VAL A 49 -0.08 10.35 -18.13
CA VAL A 49 0.85 10.59 -17.01
C VAL A 49 1.96 11.51 -17.49
N ALA A 50 2.18 12.62 -16.79
CA ALA A 50 3.25 13.53 -17.13
C ALA A 50 4.62 12.83 -17.06
N GLN A 51 5.39 12.88 -18.14
CA GLN A 51 6.71 12.25 -18.22
C GLN A 51 7.71 12.91 -17.27
N THR A 52 7.67 14.25 -17.18
CA THR A 52 8.50 14.99 -16.22
C THR A 52 7.81 14.99 -14.85
N PRO A 53 8.46 14.51 -13.80
CA PRO A 53 7.89 14.58 -12.46
C PRO A 53 7.81 16.04 -11.97
N LEU A 54 6.80 16.33 -11.14
CA LEU A 54 6.72 17.59 -10.40
C LEU A 54 7.91 17.69 -9.41
N VAL A 55 8.21 16.61 -8.74
CA VAL A 55 9.34 16.47 -7.81
C VAL A 55 9.80 15.02 -7.75
N ASP A 56 11.12 14.84 -7.60
CA ASP A 56 11.76 13.54 -7.42
C ASP A 56 12.75 13.66 -6.24
N LYS A 57 12.58 12.80 -5.23
CA LYS A 57 13.47 12.69 -4.06
C LYS A 57 14.23 11.35 -4.03
N GLY A 58 14.14 10.55 -5.08
CA GLY A 58 14.72 9.23 -5.16
C GLY A 58 13.87 8.15 -4.49
N PHE A 59 13.41 8.34 -3.26
CA PHE A 59 12.53 7.39 -2.57
C PHE A 59 11.06 7.45 -3.05
N ALA A 60 10.67 8.55 -3.65
CA ALA A 60 9.38 8.72 -4.31
C ALA A 60 9.44 9.85 -5.34
N VAL A 61 8.58 9.74 -6.35
CA VAL A 61 8.36 10.76 -7.37
C VAL A 61 6.89 11.18 -7.39
N VAL A 62 6.63 12.47 -7.64
CA VAL A 62 5.26 12.96 -7.83
C VAL A 62 5.06 13.30 -9.30
N ARG A 63 4.02 12.71 -9.91
CA ARG A 63 3.65 12.94 -11.32
C ARG A 63 2.21 13.41 -11.43
N GLN A 64 1.96 14.30 -12.38
CA GLN A 64 0.59 14.69 -12.72
C GLN A 64 -0.05 13.57 -13.55
N VAL A 65 -1.28 13.18 -13.17
CA VAL A 65 -2.08 12.12 -13.82
C VAL A 65 -3.39 12.65 -14.41
N GLY A 66 -3.68 13.91 -14.19
CA GLY A 66 -4.83 14.63 -14.71
C GLY A 66 -4.76 16.10 -14.29
N ASN A 67 -5.71 16.92 -14.74
CA ASN A 67 -5.74 18.32 -14.35
C ASN A 67 -6.09 18.45 -12.87
N GLY A 68 -5.14 18.94 -12.05
CA GLY A 68 -5.27 18.99 -10.60
C GLY A 68 -5.11 17.63 -9.90
N LEU A 69 -4.70 16.58 -10.59
CA LEU A 69 -4.51 15.25 -10.03
C LEU A 69 -3.04 14.84 -10.08
N TYR A 70 -2.53 14.40 -8.95
CA TYR A 70 -1.13 14.01 -8.79
C TYR A 70 -1.02 12.65 -8.08
N ALA A 71 -0.16 11.79 -8.58
CA ALA A 71 0.21 10.53 -7.95
C ALA A 71 1.61 10.65 -7.34
N THR A 72 1.75 10.21 -6.10
CA THR A 72 3.02 9.97 -5.42
C THR A 72 3.37 8.51 -5.60
N ILE A 73 4.46 8.22 -6.31
CA ILE A 73 4.89 6.86 -6.65
C ILE A 73 6.14 6.55 -5.85
N SER A 74 6.07 5.53 -5.02
CA SER A 74 7.16 5.09 -4.14
C SER A 74 8.20 4.26 -4.89
N ASP A 75 9.46 4.40 -4.47
CA ASP A 75 10.54 3.46 -4.76
C ASP A 75 11.01 2.78 -3.45
N PRO A 76 10.42 1.62 -3.07
CA PRO A 76 10.78 0.92 -1.85
C PRO A 76 12.25 0.48 -1.80
N SER A 77 12.95 0.40 -2.94
CA SER A 77 14.39 0.08 -2.97
C SER A 77 15.26 1.18 -2.37
N LYS A 78 14.72 2.39 -2.22
CA LYS A 78 15.40 3.57 -1.66
C LYS A 78 15.05 3.83 -0.20
N GLY A 79 14.31 2.93 0.42
CA GLY A 79 13.98 2.98 1.85
C GLY A 79 12.49 3.02 2.12
N ALA A 80 12.14 3.05 3.41
CA ALA A 80 10.77 2.92 3.89
C ALA A 80 10.07 4.27 4.13
N THR A 81 10.47 5.35 3.47
CA THR A 81 9.88 6.68 3.72
C THR A 81 8.41 6.75 3.32
N THR A 82 8.07 6.16 2.17
CA THR A 82 6.70 6.11 1.64
C THR A 82 6.14 4.69 1.57
N LEU A 83 6.88 3.71 1.08
CA LEU A 83 6.55 2.30 0.76
C LEU A 83 5.34 2.12 -0.17
N CYS A 84 4.20 2.73 0.12
CA CYS A 84 3.02 2.71 -0.74
C CYS A 84 2.98 3.91 -1.70
N ASN A 85 2.17 3.84 -2.72
CA ASN A 85 1.80 4.97 -3.55
C ASN A 85 0.61 5.71 -2.92
N GLY A 86 0.48 6.99 -3.28
CA GLY A 86 -0.63 7.83 -2.88
C GLY A 86 -0.84 8.97 -3.86
N GLY A 87 -1.20 10.14 -3.38
CA GLY A 87 -1.33 11.31 -4.23
C GLY A 87 -2.12 12.43 -3.62
N PHE A 88 -2.47 13.41 -4.45
CA PHE A 88 -3.31 14.51 -4.00
C PHE A 88 -4.15 15.10 -5.14
N LEU A 89 -5.28 15.64 -4.76
CA LEU A 89 -6.27 16.27 -5.62
C LEU A 89 -6.29 17.77 -5.32
N VAL A 90 -6.29 18.60 -6.34
CA VAL A 90 -6.32 20.07 -6.22
C VAL A 90 -7.45 20.63 -7.06
N GLY A 91 -8.54 21.03 -6.41
CA GLY A 91 -9.60 21.81 -7.01
C GLY A 91 -9.35 23.31 -6.87
N LYS A 92 -10.33 24.14 -7.27
CA LYS A 92 -10.27 25.60 -7.16
C LYS A 92 -10.35 26.09 -5.72
N ASP A 93 -11.13 25.39 -4.88
CA ASP A 93 -11.49 25.85 -3.54
C ASP A 93 -10.76 25.07 -2.43
N ALA A 94 -10.34 23.84 -2.71
CA ALA A 94 -9.71 22.97 -1.73
C ALA A 94 -8.85 21.89 -2.39
N ALA A 95 -8.02 21.25 -1.57
CA ALA A 95 -7.24 20.06 -1.91
C ALA A 95 -7.57 18.89 -0.96
N MET A 96 -7.28 17.67 -1.41
CA MET A 96 -7.35 16.45 -0.59
C MET A 96 -6.08 15.63 -0.82
N LEU A 97 -5.52 15.10 0.26
CA LEU A 97 -4.37 14.20 0.25
C LEU A 97 -4.87 12.76 0.29
N ILE A 98 -4.14 11.85 -0.33
CA ILE A 98 -4.41 10.41 -0.33
C ILE A 98 -3.16 9.72 0.17
N GLU A 99 -3.29 8.94 1.23
CA GLU A 99 -2.32 8.21 2.03
C GLU A 99 -1.53 9.05 3.03
N GLY A 100 -1.38 8.47 4.20
CA GLY A 100 -0.47 8.93 5.25
C GLY A 100 0.96 8.44 5.05
N PHE A 101 1.18 7.41 4.23
CA PHE A 101 2.46 6.72 4.03
C PHE A 101 3.02 6.07 5.31
N THR A 102 4.20 5.50 5.16
CA THR A 102 4.91 4.78 6.23
C THR A 102 5.46 5.69 7.32
N THR A 103 5.84 6.92 6.96
CA THR A 103 6.51 7.84 7.90
C THR A 103 6.00 9.27 7.79
N ALA A 104 6.19 10.03 8.86
CA ALA A 104 5.94 11.47 8.85
C ALA A 104 6.71 12.20 7.73
N GLY A 105 7.88 11.68 7.33
CA GLY A 105 8.66 12.23 6.20
C GLY A 105 7.97 12.01 4.86
N GLY A 106 7.29 10.87 4.65
CA GLY A 106 6.49 10.61 3.45
C GLY A 106 5.28 11.54 3.35
N ALA A 107 4.54 11.70 4.45
CA ALA A 107 3.43 12.63 4.53
C ALA A 107 3.87 14.11 4.31
N ALA A 108 5.00 14.49 4.90
CA ALA A 108 5.59 15.83 4.71
C ALA A 108 5.98 16.07 3.24
N PHE A 109 6.62 15.09 2.60
CA PHE A 109 6.99 15.16 1.19
C PHE A 109 5.77 15.40 0.29
N GLN A 110 4.67 14.65 0.52
CA GLN A 110 3.45 14.85 -0.25
C GLN A 110 2.83 16.24 -0.01
N MET A 111 2.83 16.72 1.23
CA MET A 111 2.35 18.08 1.53
C MET A 111 3.23 19.15 0.86
N GLU A 112 4.55 18.97 0.87
CA GLU A 112 5.48 19.88 0.16
C GLU A 112 5.16 19.90 -1.34
N ALA A 113 4.98 18.75 -1.98
CA ALA A 113 4.63 18.64 -3.39
C ALA A 113 3.29 19.33 -3.71
N LEU A 114 2.28 19.15 -2.86
CA LEU A 114 1.02 19.87 -2.99
C LEU A 114 1.23 21.38 -2.92
N ARG A 115 2.05 21.88 -2.00
CA ARG A 115 2.32 23.31 -1.83
C ARG A 115 3.15 23.93 -2.95
N MET A 116 3.83 23.12 -3.76
CA MET A 116 4.47 23.60 -5.01
C MET A 116 3.45 24.03 -6.06
N VAL A 117 2.24 23.45 -6.05
CA VAL A 117 1.22 23.68 -7.09
C VAL A 117 0.00 24.45 -6.59
N SER A 118 -0.26 24.49 -5.28
CA SER A 118 -1.45 25.13 -4.74
C SER A 118 -1.31 25.57 -3.28
N GLN A 119 -1.99 26.67 -2.95
CA GLN A 119 -2.11 27.19 -1.58
C GLN A 119 -3.54 27.04 -1.03
N VAL A 120 -4.45 26.41 -1.73
CA VAL A 120 -5.84 26.20 -1.26
C VAL A 120 -5.85 25.38 0.05
N PRO A 121 -6.89 25.53 0.88
CA PRO A 121 -7.04 24.74 2.10
C PRO A 121 -7.07 23.24 1.82
N VAL A 122 -6.46 22.43 2.69
CA VAL A 122 -6.55 20.97 2.65
C VAL A 122 -7.78 20.53 3.44
N LYS A 123 -8.74 19.89 2.80
CA LYS A 123 -9.94 19.34 3.46
C LYS A 123 -9.62 18.14 4.34
N GLY A 124 -8.63 17.36 3.96
CA GLY A 124 -8.20 16.20 4.74
C GLY A 124 -7.17 15.35 4.01
N ALA A 125 -6.60 14.41 4.75
CA ALA A 125 -5.80 13.31 4.25
C ALA A 125 -6.59 12.02 4.45
N LEU A 126 -6.76 11.22 3.39
CA LEU A 126 -7.51 9.97 3.39
C LEU A 126 -6.54 8.79 3.35
N ASP A 127 -6.62 7.91 4.34
CA ASP A 127 -6.03 6.58 4.25
C ASP A 127 -6.97 5.66 3.48
N THR A 128 -6.47 4.99 2.44
CA THR A 128 -7.29 4.00 1.71
C THR A 128 -7.59 2.79 2.58
N HIS A 129 -6.71 2.44 3.50
CA HIS A 129 -6.94 1.43 4.53
C HIS A 129 -5.97 1.63 5.71
N TYR A 130 -6.05 0.73 6.73
CA TYR A 130 -5.40 0.95 8.01
C TYR A 130 -3.94 0.47 8.09
N HIS A 131 -3.37 -0.20 7.05
CA HIS A 131 -2.03 -0.77 7.14
C HIS A 131 -0.95 0.29 7.37
N PHE A 132 0.17 -0.16 7.95
CA PHE A 132 1.21 0.71 8.50
C PHE A 132 1.84 1.62 7.45
N ASP A 133 2.01 1.14 6.24
CA ASP A 133 2.62 1.87 5.13
C ASP A 133 1.68 2.91 4.50
N HIS A 134 0.38 2.89 4.86
CA HIS A 134 -0.63 3.85 4.44
C HIS A 134 -0.99 4.86 5.53
N SER A 135 -0.75 4.56 6.82
CA SER A 135 -1.31 5.33 7.93
C SER A 135 -0.30 5.85 8.97
N MET A 136 0.94 5.30 9.03
CA MET A 136 1.87 5.68 10.10
C MET A 136 2.42 7.12 9.99
N GLY A 137 2.49 7.68 8.79
CA GLY A 137 2.87 9.07 8.57
C GLY A 137 1.79 10.09 8.94
N ASN A 138 0.58 9.66 9.31
CA ASN A 138 -0.52 10.51 9.77
C ASN A 138 -0.15 11.41 10.94
N ALA A 139 0.87 11.05 11.72
CA ALA A 139 1.41 11.90 12.78
C ALA A 139 1.81 13.30 12.27
N PHE A 140 2.33 13.42 11.05
CA PHE A 140 2.64 14.70 10.43
C PHE A 140 1.39 15.51 10.13
N TYR A 141 0.39 14.89 9.50
CA TYR A 141 -0.86 15.56 9.17
C TYR A 141 -1.61 16.03 10.42
N GLY A 142 -1.73 15.15 11.42
CA GLY A 142 -2.38 15.48 12.69
C GLY A 142 -1.70 16.64 13.42
N ALA A 143 -0.36 16.66 13.46
CA ALA A 143 0.42 17.75 14.06
C ALA A 143 0.25 19.08 13.31
N ASN A 144 -0.12 19.06 12.04
CA ASN A 144 -0.37 20.23 11.21
C ASN A 144 -1.88 20.57 11.07
N GLY A 145 -2.75 19.95 11.88
CA GLY A 145 -4.18 20.25 11.92
C GLY A 145 -4.94 19.80 10.68
N VAL A 146 -4.40 18.87 9.90
CA VAL A 146 -5.09 18.27 8.75
C VAL A 146 -6.06 17.18 9.25
N PRO A 147 -7.35 17.25 8.92
CA PRO A 147 -8.29 16.18 9.25
C PRO A 147 -7.88 14.83 8.64
N LEU A 148 -7.93 13.77 9.44
CA LEU A 148 -7.56 12.42 9.02
C LEU A 148 -8.83 11.62 8.70
N TRP A 149 -9.00 11.26 7.43
CA TRP A 149 -10.16 10.55 6.92
C TRP A 149 -9.78 9.09 6.68
N ALA A 150 -10.65 8.18 7.09
CA ALA A 150 -10.48 6.75 6.80
C ALA A 150 -11.80 6.02 6.98
N HIS A 151 -11.86 4.77 6.57
CA HIS A 151 -12.97 3.86 6.87
C HIS A 151 -13.31 3.88 8.37
N ALA A 152 -14.60 3.83 8.70
CA ALA A 152 -15.10 3.96 10.09
C ALA A 152 -14.44 3.01 11.10
N GLN A 153 -13.90 1.87 10.66
CA GLN A 153 -13.19 0.92 11.51
C GLN A 153 -11.67 1.12 11.56
N ALA A 154 -11.09 2.01 10.73
CA ALA A 154 -9.64 2.10 10.58
C ALA A 154 -8.94 2.50 11.88
N ALA A 155 -9.46 3.47 12.63
CA ALA A 155 -8.87 3.89 13.90
C ALA A 155 -8.75 2.72 14.90
N LYS A 156 -9.80 1.90 15.03
CA LYS A 156 -9.80 0.70 15.86
C LYS A 156 -8.74 -0.30 15.38
N ARG A 157 -8.68 -0.56 14.07
CA ARG A 157 -7.72 -1.50 13.47
C ARG A 157 -6.28 -1.05 13.66
N ILE A 158 -5.98 0.24 13.52
CA ILE A 158 -4.66 0.81 13.80
C ILE A 158 -4.25 0.54 15.25
N VAL A 159 -5.13 0.81 16.20
CA VAL A 159 -4.85 0.57 17.62
C VAL A 159 -4.61 -0.92 17.90
N GLU A 160 -5.50 -1.80 17.44
CA GLU A 160 -5.41 -3.25 17.64
C GLU A 160 -4.11 -3.84 17.05
N SER A 161 -3.70 -3.36 15.87
CA SER A 161 -2.56 -3.93 15.14
C SER A 161 -1.21 -3.37 15.59
N TYR A 162 -1.14 -2.10 15.97
CA TYR A 162 0.16 -1.42 16.13
C TYR A 162 0.44 -0.94 17.54
N SER A 163 -0.58 -0.69 18.41
CA SER A 163 -0.30 -0.35 19.80
C SER A 163 0.47 -1.42 20.57
N PRO A 164 0.24 -2.73 20.35
CA PRO A 164 1.02 -3.77 20.99
C PRO A 164 2.51 -3.79 20.62
N LEU A 165 2.89 -3.14 19.51
CA LEU A 165 4.27 -3.05 19.05
C LEU A 165 5.01 -1.84 19.66
N GLN A 166 4.28 -0.86 20.20
CA GLN A 166 4.86 0.35 20.77
C GLN A 166 5.49 0.06 22.13
N GLY A 167 6.79 0.33 22.25
CA GLY A 167 7.55 0.01 23.46
C GLY A 167 7.73 -1.49 23.76
N ALA A 168 7.32 -2.35 22.81
CA ALA A 168 7.49 -3.79 22.96
C ALA A 168 8.97 -4.20 22.90
N ASP A 169 9.31 -5.27 23.61
CA ASP A 169 10.62 -5.90 23.52
C ASP A 169 10.79 -6.58 22.15
N LYS A 170 11.94 -6.35 21.52
CA LYS A 170 12.25 -6.89 20.17
C LYS A 170 12.19 -8.41 20.14
N GLU A 171 12.75 -9.08 21.15
CA GLU A 171 12.79 -10.54 21.23
C GLU A 171 11.38 -11.13 21.35
N ALA A 172 10.51 -10.46 22.13
CA ALA A 172 9.12 -10.89 22.28
C ALA A 172 8.36 -10.84 20.94
N VAL A 173 8.67 -9.89 20.06
CA VAL A 173 8.00 -9.72 18.76
C VAL A 173 8.67 -10.56 17.67
N LEU A 174 9.99 -10.55 17.58
CA LEU A 174 10.73 -11.13 16.44
C LEU A 174 11.36 -12.50 16.74
N GLY A 175 11.53 -12.89 18.01
CA GLY A 175 12.24 -14.12 18.39
C GLY A 175 11.65 -15.39 17.79
N GLY A 176 10.32 -15.45 17.59
CA GLY A 176 9.66 -16.56 16.91
C GLY A 176 10.03 -16.67 15.44
N PHE A 177 10.15 -15.54 14.76
CA PHE A 177 10.59 -15.46 13.34
C PHE A 177 12.07 -15.82 13.22
N GLU A 178 12.94 -15.29 14.08
CA GLU A 178 14.37 -15.59 14.11
C GLU A 178 14.61 -17.10 14.36
N LYS A 179 13.86 -17.68 15.32
CA LYS A 179 13.89 -19.12 15.58
C LYS A 179 13.48 -19.94 14.34
N ARG A 180 12.41 -19.56 13.64
CA ARG A 180 11.96 -20.23 12.44
C ARG A 180 13.04 -20.22 11.35
N VAL A 181 13.70 -19.09 11.11
CA VAL A 181 14.83 -19.00 10.16
C VAL A 181 15.97 -19.95 10.54
N LYS A 182 16.33 -19.99 11.84
CA LYS A 182 17.41 -20.84 12.36
C LYS A 182 17.11 -22.33 12.24
N ASP A 183 15.87 -22.73 12.52
CA ASP A 183 15.49 -24.14 12.61
C ASP A 183 15.15 -24.76 11.23
N THR A 184 14.79 -23.92 10.25
CA THR A 184 14.42 -24.37 8.91
C THR A 184 15.65 -24.89 8.15
N LYS A 185 15.56 -26.13 7.64
CA LYS A 185 16.66 -26.83 6.94
C LYS A 185 16.57 -26.74 5.41
N ASN A 186 15.35 -26.65 4.87
CA ASN A 186 15.12 -26.48 3.45
C ASN A 186 15.46 -25.05 3.05
N GLU A 187 16.32 -24.86 2.05
CA GLU A 187 16.81 -23.53 1.66
C GLU A 187 15.69 -22.61 1.13
N THR A 188 14.74 -23.15 0.37
CA THR A 188 13.58 -22.38 -0.13
C THR A 188 12.70 -21.91 1.01
N GLU A 189 12.34 -22.81 1.94
CA GLU A 189 11.55 -22.48 3.12
C GLU A 189 12.27 -21.51 4.05
N LYS A 190 13.60 -21.64 4.16
CA LYS A 190 14.44 -20.71 4.92
C LYS A 190 14.45 -19.33 4.31
N ALA A 191 14.52 -19.23 2.97
CA ALA A 191 14.38 -17.96 2.28
C ALA A 191 13.01 -17.31 2.53
N HIS A 192 11.92 -18.10 2.50
CA HIS A 192 10.59 -17.62 2.87
C HIS A 192 10.54 -17.13 4.32
N ALA A 193 11.08 -17.92 5.28
CA ALA A 193 11.14 -17.52 6.68
C ALA A 193 11.96 -16.25 6.90
N GLN A 194 13.07 -16.07 6.16
CA GLN A 194 13.88 -14.86 6.21
C GLN A 194 13.12 -13.64 5.66
N SER A 195 12.37 -13.82 4.57
CA SER A 195 11.54 -12.73 4.03
C SER A 195 10.46 -12.28 5.03
N ASP A 196 9.83 -13.24 5.70
CA ASP A 196 8.82 -12.96 6.73
C ASP A 196 9.43 -12.23 7.95
N LEU A 197 10.63 -12.64 8.38
CA LEU A 197 11.37 -11.95 9.46
C LEU A 197 11.72 -10.51 9.06
N ASN A 198 12.19 -10.30 7.85
CA ASN A 198 12.56 -8.97 7.36
C ASN A 198 11.33 -8.05 7.31
N ALA A 199 10.21 -8.54 6.78
CA ALA A 199 8.97 -7.79 6.73
C ALA A 199 8.47 -7.42 8.14
N MET A 200 8.42 -8.40 9.06
CA MET A 200 7.97 -8.13 10.44
C MET A 200 8.93 -7.20 11.18
N THR A 201 10.24 -7.29 10.91
CA THR A 201 11.23 -6.36 11.46
C THR A 201 10.94 -4.92 11.03
N THR A 202 10.60 -4.71 9.75
CA THR A 202 10.23 -3.39 9.23
C THR A 202 8.97 -2.87 9.90
N VAL A 203 7.90 -3.67 9.96
CA VAL A 203 6.64 -3.30 10.64
C VAL A 203 6.90 -2.93 12.10
N PHE A 204 7.66 -3.76 12.83
CA PHE A 204 8.00 -3.53 14.22
C PHE A 204 8.76 -2.21 14.41
N GLN A 205 9.81 -1.97 13.64
CA GLN A 205 10.63 -0.76 13.77
C GLN A 205 9.83 0.52 13.51
N ILE A 206 8.97 0.50 12.49
CA ILE A 206 8.13 1.63 12.14
C ILE A 206 7.08 1.86 13.24
N ALA A 207 6.33 0.84 13.61
CA ALA A 207 5.27 0.96 14.61
C ALA A 207 5.82 1.35 15.98
N ASN A 208 6.95 0.77 16.40
CA ASN A 208 7.59 1.09 17.68
C ASN A 208 8.11 2.53 17.74
N GLY A 209 8.60 3.07 16.62
CA GLY A 209 9.16 4.43 16.53
C GLY A 209 8.16 5.54 16.21
N THR A 210 6.88 5.22 15.96
CA THR A 210 5.88 6.17 15.46
C THR A 210 4.82 6.48 16.53
N VAL A 211 4.49 7.77 16.69
CA VAL A 211 3.31 8.19 17.44
C VAL A 211 2.07 7.94 16.57
N LEU A 212 1.15 7.08 17.04
CA LEU A 212 -0.07 6.79 16.29
C LEU A 212 -1.00 8.00 16.27
N ALA A 213 -1.25 8.55 15.10
CA ALA A 213 -2.28 9.57 14.87
C ALA A 213 -3.51 8.91 14.23
N LEU A 214 -4.58 8.83 15.00
CA LEU A 214 -5.77 8.09 14.60
C LEU A 214 -6.68 8.92 13.69
N PRO A 215 -7.29 8.31 12.65
CA PRO A 215 -8.33 8.96 11.86
C PRO A 215 -9.47 9.49 12.74
N ASN A 216 -9.85 10.74 12.46
CA ASN A 216 -10.89 11.48 13.20
C ASN A 216 -12.09 11.88 12.33
N HIS A 217 -12.07 11.54 11.03
CA HIS A 217 -13.17 11.70 10.09
C HIS A 217 -13.56 10.33 9.50
N PRO A 218 -14.43 9.57 10.19
CA PRO A 218 -14.82 8.24 9.74
C PRO A 218 -15.71 8.30 8.50
N ILE A 219 -15.35 7.49 7.48
CA ILE A 219 -16.14 7.27 6.27
C ILE A 219 -17.08 6.08 6.51
N ASP A 220 -18.38 6.29 6.27
CA ASP A 220 -19.39 5.23 6.28
C ASP A 220 -19.21 4.32 5.02
N PRO A 221 -18.84 3.03 5.19
CA PRO A 221 -18.59 2.15 4.06
C PRO A 221 -19.87 1.72 3.31
N SER A 222 -21.05 1.98 3.87
CA SER A 222 -22.31 1.52 3.29
C SER A 222 -22.76 2.35 2.08
N LYS A 223 -22.15 3.51 1.84
CA LYS A 223 -22.50 4.44 0.77
C LYS A 223 -21.30 5.27 0.32
N PRO A 224 -21.29 5.74 -0.94
CA PRO A 224 -20.27 6.66 -1.41
C PRO A 224 -20.29 7.97 -0.62
N THR A 225 -19.09 8.49 -0.30
CA THR A 225 -18.90 9.84 0.24
C THR A 225 -18.34 10.74 -0.86
N THR A 226 -19.03 11.85 -1.13
CA THR A 226 -18.59 12.81 -2.16
C THR A 226 -17.98 14.05 -1.52
N VAL A 227 -16.81 14.44 -1.99
CA VAL A 227 -16.10 15.65 -1.55
C VAL A 227 -15.89 16.57 -2.75
N ASP A 228 -16.57 17.72 -2.75
CA ASP A 228 -16.36 18.77 -3.74
C ASP A 228 -15.12 19.59 -3.38
N LEU A 229 -14.21 19.75 -4.33
CA LEU A 229 -12.96 20.52 -4.20
C LEU A 229 -12.99 21.82 -5.03
N GLY A 230 -14.13 22.18 -5.58
CA GLY A 230 -14.28 23.30 -6.50
C GLY A 230 -13.97 22.93 -7.95
N GLY A 231 -14.94 22.30 -8.62
CA GLY A 231 -14.84 21.83 -10.00
C GLY A 231 -14.03 20.54 -10.18
N LEU A 232 -13.76 19.85 -9.10
CA LEU A 232 -13.18 18.53 -9.03
C LEU A 232 -13.84 17.77 -7.88
N THR A 233 -14.31 16.56 -8.14
CA THR A 233 -15.05 15.75 -7.18
C THR A 233 -14.28 14.50 -6.80
N ALA A 234 -14.00 14.31 -5.52
CA ALA A 234 -13.53 13.03 -4.99
C ALA A 234 -14.72 12.19 -4.54
N VAL A 235 -14.92 11.01 -5.14
CA VAL A 235 -15.94 10.03 -4.73
C VAL A 235 -15.22 8.89 -4.03
N ILE A 236 -15.44 8.77 -2.72
CA ILE A 236 -14.82 7.77 -1.84
C ILE A 236 -15.79 6.59 -1.69
N GLU A 237 -15.34 5.39 -2.00
CA GLU A 237 -16.16 4.17 -2.00
C GLU A 237 -15.43 3.02 -1.30
N SER A 238 -16.15 2.21 -0.53
CA SER A 238 -15.60 0.98 0.05
C SER A 238 -15.81 -0.22 -0.87
N HIS A 239 -14.78 -1.05 -0.97
CA HIS A 239 -14.81 -2.29 -1.74
C HIS A 239 -14.11 -3.41 -0.96
N PRO A 240 -14.67 -4.65 -0.95
CA PRO A 240 -14.02 -5.76 -0.26
C PRO A 240 -12.80 -6.27 -1.02
N GLY A 241 -11.76 -6.67 -0.30
CA GLY A 241 -10.60 -7.31 -0.93
C GLY A 241 -9.42 -7.51 -0.01
N HIS A 242 -8.57 -6.51 0.08
CA HIS A 242 -7.26 -6.56 0.73
C HIS A 242 -7.36 -6.52 2.26
N SER A 243 -8.29 -5.72 2.79
CA SER A 243 -8.54 -5.57 4.24
C SER A 243 -10.03 -5.42 4.51
N GLY A 244 -10.39 -5.26 5.78
CA GLY A 244 -11.78 -4.89 6.16
C GLY A 244 -12.04 -3.39 6.14
N THR A 245 -11.11 -2.59 5.64
CA THR A 245 -11.19 -1.12 5.68
C THR A 245 -10.88 -0.45 4.34
N ASP A 246 -10.95 -1.22 3.23
CA ASP A 246 -10.54 -0.73 1.92
C ASP A 246 -11.48 0.34 1.37
N LEU A 247 -10.89 1.46 1.00
CA LEU A 247 -11.49 2.59 0.31
C LEU A 247 -10.75 2.87 -1.00
N ILE A 248 -11.49 3.34 -2.00
CA ILE A 248 -10.93 3.94 -3.21
C ILE A 248 -11.34 5.38 -3.33
N VAL A 249 -10.60 6.17 -4.12
CA VAL A 249 -10.99 7.52 -4.49
C VAL A 249 -11.13 7.59 -6.01
N ARG A 250 -12.35 7.77 -6.48
CA ARG A 250 -12.61 8.04 -7.91
C ARG A 250 -12.73 9.54 -8.16
N VAL A 251 -12.18 9.98 -9.27
CA VAL A 251 -12.35 11.33 -9.80
C VAL A 251 -13.03 11.22 -11.17
N PRO A 252 -14.38 11.23 -11.21
CA PRO A 252 -15.14 10.93 -12.43
C PRO A 252 -14.83 11.87 -13.60
N GLU A 253 -14.65 13.16 -13.33
CA GLU A 253 -14.40 14.20 -14.34
C GLU A 253 -13.08 13.96 -15.10
N GLN A 254 -12.15 13.24 -14.47
CA GLN A 254 -10.82 12.96 -15.03
C GLN A 254 -10.62 11.49 -15.37
N ASN A 255 -11.59 10.61 -15.03
CA ASN A 255 -11.48 9.17 -15.21
C ASN A 255 -10.19 8.59 -14.57
N VAL A 256 -9.93 8.96 -13.30
CA VAL A 256 -8.80 8.51 -12.50
C VAL A 256 -9.32 7.84 -11.23
N VAL A 257 -8.67 6.75 -10.83
CA VAL A 257 -9.01 5.99 -9.61
C VAL A 257 -7.74 5.74 -8.81
N TYR A 258 -7.71 6.20 -7.56
CA TYR A 258 -6.73 5.81 -6.55
C TYR A 258 -7.29 4.61 -5.81
N THR A 259 -6.64 3.47 -5.93
CA THR A 259 -7.23 2.19 -5.52
C THR A 259 -6.76 1.69 -4.16
N GLY A 260 -5.71 2.31 -3.59
CA GLY A 260 -4.99 1.67 -2.50
C GLY A 260 -4.59 0.25 -2.88
N ASP A 261 -4.50 -0.62 -1.91
CA ASP A 261 -4.03 -1.99 -2.06
C ASP A 261 -5.06 -2.97 -2.67
N LEU A 262 -6.19 -2.44 -3.15
CA LEU A 262 -7.04 -3.22 -4.04
C LEU A 262 -6.39 -3.45 -5.42
N LEU A 263 -5.30 -2.72 -5.73
CA LEU A 263 -4.48 -2.94 -6.91
C LEU A 263 -2.99 -2.94 -6.59
N PHE A 264 -2.33 -4.05 -6.93
CA PHE A 264 -0.89 -4.24 -6.99
C PHE A 264 -0.47 -4.35 -8.45
N SER A 265 0.14 -3.30 -9.01
CA SER A 265 0.52 -3.28 -10.43
C SER A 265 1.91 -3.89 -10.62
N GLY A 266 1.95 -5.12 -11.16
CA GLY A 266 3.20 -5.86 -11.38
C GLY A 266 3.83 -6.43 -10.11
N TRP A 267 3.05 -6.62 -9.03
CA TRP A 267 3.47 -7.21 -7.76
C TRP A 267 2.54 -8.34 -7.35
N TYR A 268 3.01 -9.25 -6.49
CA TYR A 268 2.15 -10.17 -5.78
C TYR A 268 1.35 -9.44 -4.69
N PRO A 269 0.02 -9.68 -4.59
CA PRO A 269 -0.82 -8.99 -3.63
C PRO A 269 -0.54 -9.45 -2.20
N VAL A 270 -0.56 -8.53 -1.26
CA VAL A 270 -0.48 -8.81 0.18
C VAL A 270 -1.85 -9.26 0.68
N CYS A 271 -1.93 -10.45 1.27
CA CYS A 271 -3.19 -11.13 1.60
C CYS A 271 -3.33 -11.55 3.07
N PHE A 272 -2.45 -11.08 3.96
CA PHE A 272 -2.40 -11.58 5.35
C PHE A 272 -3.56 -11.10 6.24
N ASP A 273 -4.20 -9.98 5.93
CA ASP A 273 -5.25 -9.40 6.78
C ASP A 273 -6.37 -10.42 7.05
N ALA A 274 -6.79 -10.54 8.31
CA ALA A 274 -7.81 -11.51 8.71
C ALA A 274 -9.17 -11.30 8.02
N GLN A 275 -9.46 -10.05 7.62
CA GLN A 275 -10.71 -9.68 6.93
C GLN A 275 -10.57 -9.64 5.41
N ALA A 276 -9.35 -9.86 4.87
CA ALA A 276 -9.15 -10.01 3.44
C ALA A 276 -9.88 -11.25 2.92
N THR A 277 -10.53 -11.12 1.76
CA THR A 277 -11.20 -12.25 1.08
C THR A 277 -10.79 -12.29 -0.39
N ILE A 278 -10.37 -13.45 -0.87
CA ILE A 278 -9.94 -13.59 -2.26
C ILE A 278 -11.14 -13.48 -3.21
N SER A 279 -12.28 -14.04 -2.83
CA SER A 279 -13.52 -13.94 -3.62
C SER A 279 -14.01 -12.48 -3.70
N GLY A 280 -14.01 -11.73 -2.61
CA GLY A 280 -14.36 -10.31 -2.57
C GLY A 280 -13.42 -9.46 -3.41
N TRP A 281 -12.10 -9.74 -3.33
CA TRP A 281 -11.10 -9.02 -4.10
C TRP A 281 -11.24 -9.27 -5.61
N ARG A 282 -11.43 -10.53 -6.02
CA ARG A 282 -11.71 -10.88 -7.42
C ARG A 282 -12.98 -10.19 -7.95
N ALA A 283 -14.03 -10.10 -7.13
CA ALA A 283 -15.25 -9.36 -7.49
C ALA A 283 -14.99 -7.85 -7.65
N THR A 284 -14.17 -7.25 -6.79
CA THR A 284 -13.75 -5.84 -6.91
C THR A 284 -12.93 -5.61 -8.18
N LEU A 285 -11.96 -6.48 -8.48
CA LEU A 285 -11.19 -6.39 -9.73
C LEU A 285 -12.06 -6.58 -10.99
N ALA A 286 -13.13 -7.37 -10.91
CA ALA A 286 -14.10 -7.48 -12.00
C ALA A 286 -14.85 -6.15 -12.24
N LYS A 287 -15.19 -5.42 -11.17
CA LYS A 287 -15.78 -4.07 -11.29
C LYS A 287 -14.78 -3.08 -11.91
N PHE A 288 -13.50 -3.13 -11.52
CA PHE A 288 -12.48 -2.28 -12.11
C PHE A 288 -12.24 -2.59 -13.59
N ALA A 289 -12.26 -3.89 -13.96
CA ALA A 289 -12.17 -4.31 -15.36
C ALA A 289 -13.37 -3.87 -16.23
N ALA A 290 -14.51 -3.59 -15.62
CA ALA A 290 -15.70 -3.08 -16.31
C ALA A 290 -15.72 -1.54 -16.44
N MET A 291 -14.75 -0.83 -15.84
CA MET A 291 -14.62 0.61 -16.01
C MET A 291 -14.14 0.96 -17.43
N ASP A 292 -14.23 2.22 -17.77
CA ASP A 292 -13.78 2.71 -19.07
C ASP A 292 -12.33 2.29 -19.37
N LYS A 293 -12.06 1.93 -20.62
CA LYS A 293 -10.73 1.45 -21.07
C LYS A 293 -9.61 2.50 -20.91
N GLU A 294 -9.97 3.78 -20.87
CA GLU A 294 -9.04 4.89 -20.67
C GLU A 294 -8.89 5.27 -19.18
N THR A 295 -9.47 4.49 -18.25
CA THR A 295 -9.31 4.75 -16.83
C THR A 295 -7.84 4.63 -16.43
N VAL A 296 -7.35 5.64 -15.72
CA VAL A 296 -6.03 5.63 -15.10
C VAL A 296 -6.18 5.15 -13.66
N PHE A 297 -5.47 4.10 -13.30
CA PHE A 297 -5.42 3.59 -11.94
C PHE A 297 -4.10 3.97 -11.27
N VAL A 298 -4.19 4.57 -10.10
CA VAL A 298 -3.07 4.78 -9.18
C VAL A 298 -3.15 3.67 -8.13
N PRO A 299 -2.32 2.61 -8.25
CA PRO A 299 -2.34 1.46 -7.34
C PRO A 299 -1.68 1.81 -6.01
N GLY A 300 -1.96 1.03 -4.95
CA GLY A 300 -1.22 1.15 -3.69
C GLY A 300 0.25 0.78 -3.83
N HIS A 301 0.56 -0.17 -4.70
CA HIS A 301 1.95 -0.58 -5.00
C HIS A 301 2.16 -0.82 -6.50
N GLY A 302 3.37 -0.52 -6.96
CA GLY A 302 3.77 -0.67 -8.36
C GLY A 302 3.51 0.58 -9.20
N GLN A 303 3.42 0.41 -10.52
CA GLN A 303 3.32 1.54 -11.44
C GLN A 303 1.87 1.95 -11.69
N ILE A 304 1.67 3.24 -12.01
CA ILE A 304 0.41 3.72 -12.56
C ILE A 304 0.09 2.89 -13.81
N CYS A 305 -1.15 2.47 -13.95
CA CYS A 305 -1.55 1.58 -15.02
C CYS A 305 -2.95 1.91 -15.56
N GLY A 306 -3.30 1.25 -16.66
CA GLY A 306 -4.65 1.17 -17.20
C GLY A 306 -5.28 -0.19 -16.91
N GLN A 307 -6.13 -0.65 -17.82
CA GLN A 307 -6.82 -1.94 -17.72
C GLN A 307 -5.86 -3.16 -17.75
N GLU A 308 -4.66 -3.00 -18.29
CA GLU A 308 -3.63 -4.05 -18.32
C GLU A 308 -3.13 -4.40 -16.90
N GLY A 309 -3.01 -3.42 -15.99
CA GLY A 309 -2.66 -3.68 -14.59
C GLY A 309 -3.74 -4.49 -13.87
N ILE A 310 -5.01 -4.16 -14.11
CA ILE A 310 -6.16 -4.94 -13.61
C ILE A 310 -6.13 -6.37 -14.16
N ALA A 311 -5.93 -6.52 -15.48
CA ALA A 311 -5.87 -7.83 -16.12
C ALA A 311 -4.72 -8.68 -15.57
N THR A 312 -3.56 -8.07 -15.32
CA THR A 312 -2.38 -8.74 -14.78
C THR A 312 -2.64 -9.24 -13.35
N LEU A 313 -3.17 -8.41 -12.45
CA LEU A 313 -3.48 -8.84 -11.08
C LEU A 313 -4.56 -9.93 -11.05
N ARG A 314 -5.56 -9.86 -11.93
CA ARG A 314 -6.54 -10.93 -12.08
C ARG A 314 -5.89 -12.26 -12.48
N GLN A 315 -4.92 -12.24 -13.39
CA GLN A 315 -4.18 -13.45 -13.78
C GLN A 315 -3.34 -14.01 -12.62
N VAL A 316 -2.76 -13.17 -11.75
CA VAL A 316 -2.07 -13.62 -10.54
C VAL A 316 -3.05 -14.34 -9.62
N PHE A 317 -4.23 -13.77 -9.36
CA PHE A 317 -5.25 -14.43 -8.54
C PHE A 317 -5.82 -15.71 -9.19
N GLU A 318 -5.97 -15.74 -10.51
CA GLU A 318 -6.38 -16.96 -11.23
C GLU A 318 -5.35 -18.08 -11.01
N ASP A 319 -4.07 -17.80 -11.17
CA ASP A 319 -3.00 -18.78 -10.98
C ASP A 319 -2.95 -19.35 -9.55
N ILE A 320 -3.01 -18.46 -8.54
CA ILE A 320 -3.06 -18.89 -7.14
C ILE A 320 -4.33 -19.72 -6.87
N THR A 321 -5.47 -19.30 -7.42
CA THR A 321 -6.76 -20.00 -7.24
C THR A 321 -6.74 -21.37 -7.87
N ASP A 322 -6.25 -21.49 -9.11
CA ASP A 322 -6.16 -22.76 -9.84
C ASP A 322 -5.24 -23.76 -9.12
N HIS A 323 -4.11 -23.27 -8.58
CA HIS A 323 -3.24 -24.10 -7.75
C HIS A 323 -3.97 -24.57 -6.48
N ALA A 324 -4.53 -23.65 -5.72
CA ALA A 324 -5.22 -23.96 -4.47
C ALA A 324 -6.40 -24.91 -4.70
N GLU A 325 -7.18 -24.71 -5.77
CA GLU A 325 -8.32 -25.57 -6.10
C GLU A 325 -7.90 -27.01 -6.46
N ARG A 326 -6.83 -27.17 -7.25
CA ARG A 326 -6.28 -28.51 -7.56
C ARG A 326 -5.86 -29.23 -6.29
N MET A 327 -5.14 -28.54 -5.39
CA MET A 327 -4.68 -29.13 -4.12
C MET A 327 -5.85 -29.45 -3.21
N PHE A 328 -6.82 -28.57 -3.09
CA PHE A 328 -8.02 -28.77 -2.28
C PHE A 328 -8.84 -29.99 -2.74
N LYS A 329 -9.10 -30.12 -4.06
CA LYS A 329 -9.82 -31.28 -4.67
C LYS A 329 -9.09 -32.61 -4.47
N GLN A 330 -7.76 -32.57 -4.33
CA GLN A 330 -6.93 -33.75 -4.04
C GLN A 330 -6.84 -34.06 -2.53
N GLY A 331 -7.48 -33.28 -1.67
CA GLY A 331 -7.42 -33.45 -0.22
C GLY A 331 -6.05 -33.12 0.38
N VAL A 332 -5.21 -32.34 -0.33
CA VAL A 332 -3.90 -31.92 0.16
C VAL A 332 -4.09 -30.93 1.31
N PRO A 333 -3.41 -31.11 2.46
CA PRO A 333 -3.48 -30.16 3.55
C PRO A 333 -3.00 -28.75 3.12
N VAL A 334 -3.62 -27.71 3.68
CA VAL A 334 -3.33 -26.30 3.30
C VAL A 334 -1.84 -25.95 3.41
N ALA A 335 -1.17 -26.37 4.47
CA ALA A 335 0.26 -26.11 4.66
C ALA A 335 1.10 -26.71 3.52
N GLU A 336 0.76 -27.91 3.09
CA GLU A 336 1.45 -28.57 1.98
C GLU A 336 1.09 -27.92 0.63
N ALA A 337 -0.14 -27.47 0.43
CA ALA A 337 -0.55 -26.74 -0.76
C ALA A 337 0.23 -25.42 -0.89
N GLN A 338 0.47 -24.71 0.23
CA GLN A 338 1.31 -23.52 0.29
C GLN A 338 2.76 -23.81 -0.13
N HIS A 339 3.35 -24.92 0.35
CA HIS A 339 4.71 -25.33 0.00
C HIS A 339 4.88 -25.77 -1.46
N ARG A 340 3.84 -26.34 -2.05
CA ARG A 340 3.85 -26.81 -3.44
C ARG A 340 3.61 -25.73 -4.47
N TYR A 341 3.28 -24.49 -4.05
CA TYR A 341 3.10 -23.41 -5.00
C TYR A 341 4.46 -22.95 -5.54
N VAL A 342 4.54 -22.88 -6.86
CA VAL A 342 5.70 -22.36 -7.58
C VAL A 342 5.26 -21.14 -8.38
N VAL A 343 5.97 -20.02 -8.20
CA VAL A 343 5.73 -18.80 -8.96
C VAL A 343 5.91 -19.09 -10.46
N PRO A 344 4.89 -18.86 -11.29
CA PRO A 344 4.99 -19.08 -12.73
C PRO A 344 6.06 -18.20 -13.39
N GLU A 345 6.67 -18.69 -14.45
CA GLU A 345 7.71 -17.98 -15.21
C GLU A 345 7.29 -16.56 -15.60
N LYS A 346 6.03 -16.40 -16.04
CA LYS A 346 5.47 -15.08 -16.43
C LYS A 346 5.40 -14.06 -15.28
N PHE A 347 5.46 -14.50 -14.02
CA PHE A 347 5.42 -13.65 -12.82
C PHE A 347 6.71 -13.69 -12.00
N LYS A 348 7.76 -14.34 -12.48
CA LYS A 348 9.02 -14.55 -11.73
C LYS A 348 9.69 -13.25 -11.27
N ASN A 349 9.47 -12.18 -12.01
CA ASN A 349 10.04 -10.85 -11.72
C ASN A 349 9.12 -9.98 -10.86
N PHE A 350 7.93 -10.47 -10.51
CA PHE A 350 7.03 -9.71 -9.64
C PHE A 350 7.53 -9.75 -8.20
N PRO A 351 7.72 -8.59 -7.55
CA PRO A 351 8.07 -8.55 -6.16
C PRO A 351 7.06 -9.30 -5.29
N VAL A 352 7.58 -10.08 -4.35
CA VAL A 352 6.83 -10.72 -3.26
C VAL A 352 7.30 -10.07 -1.98
N PHE A 353 6.43 -9.31 -1.31
CA PHE A 353 6.81 -8.57 -0.10
C PHE A 353 7.31 -9.50 1.02
N ALA A 354 6.54 -10.56 1.31
CA ALA A 354 6.93 -11.66 2.15
C ALA A 354 6.04 -12.86 1.83
N TRP A 355 6.57 -14.08 1.93
CA TRP A 355 5.79 -15.30 1.60
C TRP A 355 4.58 -15.46 2.52
N GLY A 356 4.78 -15.28 3.81
CA GLY A 356 3.73 -15.37 4.84
C GLY A 356 2.72 -14.22 4.83
N PHE A 357 2.96 -13.16 4.04
CA PHE A 357 2.04 -12.03 3.89
C PHE A 357 1.32 -12.02 2.54
N THR A 358 1.80 -12.76 1.56
CA THR A 358 1.31 -12.75 0.18
C THR A 358 0.68 -14.08 -0.22
N ILE A 359 1.48 -15.02 -0.68
CA ILE A 359 1.03 -16.26 -1.35
C ILE A 359 0.45 -17.25 -0.35
N ALA A 360 1.14 -17.50 0.76
CA ALA A 360 0.68 -18.47 1.75
C ALA A 360 -0.71 -18.13 2.32
N PRO A 361 -0.99 -16.89 2.78
CA PRO A 361 -2.33 -16.54 3.25
C PRO A 361 -3.37 -16.51 2.13
N ALA A 362 -3.02 -16.18 0.88
CA ALA A 362 -3.97 -16.25 -0.24
C ALA A 362 -4.51 -17.67 -0.42
N ILE A 363 -3.62 -18.68 -0.42
CA ILE A 363 -4.01 -20.09 -0.50
C ILE A 363 -4.85 -20.50 0.71
N ALA A 364 -4.44 -20.11 1.93
CA ALA A 364 -5.18 -20.45 3.14
C ALA A 364 -6.61 -19.88 3.15
N LYS A 365 -6.78 -18.63 2.67
CA LYS A 365 -8.09 -17.99 2.56
C LYS A 365 -9.00 -18.72 1.56
N LEU A 366 -8.47 -19.11 0.41
CA LEU A 366 -9.23 -19.88 -0.57
C LEU A 366 -9.73 -21.20 0.03
N TYR A 367 -8.88 -21.94 0.76
CA TYR A 367 -9.29 -23.16 1.48
C TYR A 367 -10.41 -22.86 2.47
N GLY A 368 -10.28 -21.79 3.29
CA GLY A 368 -11.31 -21.37 4.22
C GLY A 368 -12.63 -21.02 3.53
N GLU A 369 -12.59 -20.28 2.43
CA GLU A 369 -13.76 -19.88 1.66
C GLU A 369 -14.51 -21.08 1.04
N TRP A 370 -13.80 -22.19 0.73
CA TRP A 370 -14.42 -23.41 0.18
C TRP A 370 -14.94 -24.37 1.25
N GLN A 371 -14.35 -24.38 2.45
CA GLN A 371 -14.83 -25.22 3.56
C GLN A 371 -16.14 -24.72 4.19
N THR A 372 -16.47 -23.44 3.98
CA THR A 372 -17.69 -22.82 4.51
C THR A 372 -18.89 -22.88 3.55
N LYS A 373 -18.70 -23.43 2.36
CA LYS A 373 -19.76 -23.68 1.36
C LYS A 373 -20.25 -25.12 1.40
#